data_9d59a5daf282ec9789558c74bd0a25ca
#
_entry.id   9d59a5daf282ec9789558c74bd0a25ca
#
_cell.length_a   1.000
_cell.length_b   1.000
_cell.length_c   1.000
_cell.angle_alpha   90.00
_cell.angle_beta   90.00
_cell.angle_gamma   90.00
#
_symmetry.space_group_name_H-M   'P 1'
#
loop_
_entity.id
_entity.type
_entity.pdbx_description
1 polymer ?
#
loop_
_entity_poly.entity_id
_entity_poly.type
_entity_poly.pdbx_seq_one_letter_code
_entity_poly.pdbx_strand_id
1 'polypeptide(L)'
;EDRENEGDVICAAEFATPENVNFMASYAKGLICMPMHVDYVEKLGLDMMCSVNTDNHGTAFTESIDYKDTTTGISAFERSMTAMKVVEDGAKPEDFRRPGHMFPLVAKKGGIFERPGHTEVTVDLMEMAGLKKVGLCCEIMKDDGTMARRDDLLAFAEEHDLKICTIAQIKRYRKEHEKLVECVAKAKLPTKYGDFMMYGYINKLNGEHHVALVKGEIGDGKAVLCRVHSECLTGDAFGSQKCDCGEVRPREVRM
;
A
#
# COMPACT_ATOMS: atom_id res chain seq x y z
N GLU A 1 1.07 15.93 1.36
CA GLU A 1 0.08 16.46 2.34
C GLU A 1 0.18 15.63 3.59
N ASP A 2 0.29 16.30 4.72
CA ASP A 2 0.47 15.69 6.03
C ASP A 2 -0.87 15.14 6.51
N ARG A 3 -1.10 13.88 6.28
CA ARG A 3 -2.34 13.21 6.63
C ARG A 3 -2.50 13.09 8.15
N GLU A 4 -1.56 12.46 8.82
CA GLU A 4 -1.50 12.27 10.28
C GLU A 4 -0.33 13.04 10.89
N ASN A 5 0.70 13.32 10.08
CA ASN A 5 1.94 13.96 10.50
C ASN A 5 2.63 13.23 11.67
N GLU A 6 2.63 11.91 11.60
CA GLU A 6 3.18 11.01 12.61
C GLU A 6 4.24 10.11 11.99
N GLY A 7 5.00 9.44 12.84
CA GLY A 7 5.98 8.45 12.45
C GLY A 7 5.81 7.18 13.27
N ASP A 8 5.97 6.03 12.61
CA ASP A 8 5.86 4.72 13.22
C ASP A 8 7.19 3.97 13.14
N VAL A 9 7.47 3.19 14.19
CA VAL A 9 8.45 2.10 14.11
C VAL A 9 7.78 0.90 13.44
N ILE A 10 8.45 0.34 12.42
CA ILE A 10 7.94 -0.80 11.64
C ILE A 10 8.90 -1.98 11.79
N CYS A 11 8.34 -3.18 11.96
CA CYS A 11 9.07 -4.43 12.01
C CYS A 11 8.29 -5.52 11.24
N ALA A 12 9.01 -6.39 10.50
CA ALA A 12 8.36 -7.56 9.90
C ALA A 12 7.89 -8.54 10.99
N ALA A 13 6.70 -9.13 10.82
CA ALA A 13 6.19 -10.10 11.78
C ALA A 13 7.08 -11.34 11.91
N GLU A 14 7.80 -11.73 10.85
CA GLU A 14 8.79 -12.80 10.87
C GLU A 14 9.99 -12.48 11.79
N PHE A 15 10.24 -11.20 12.04
CA PHE A 15 11.32 -10.70 12.90
C PHE A 15 10.80 -9.97 14.16
N ALA A 16 9.54 -10.19 14.50
CA ALA A 16 8.93 -9.62 15.71
C ALA A 16 9.42 -10.35 16.97
N THR A 17 10.74 -10.36 17.21
CA THR A 17 11.32 -10.94 18.41
C THR A 17 10.84 -10.24 19.67
N PRO A 18 10.95 -10.86 20.87
CA PRO A 18 10.61 -10.19 22.12
C PRO A 18 11.34 -8.86 22.31
N GLU A 19 12.60 -8.77 21.88
CA GLU A 19 13.41 -7.56 21.95
C GLU A 19 12.83 -6.44 21.08
N ASN A 20 12.42 -6.77 19.82
CA ASN A 20 11.84 -5.82 18.91
C ASN A 20 10.47 -5.32 19.39
N VAL A 21 9.63 -6.22 19.90
CA VAL A 21 8.34 -5.83 20.50
C VAL A 21 8.55 -5.00 21.77
N ASN A 22 9.52 -5.36 22.61
CA ASN A 22 9.86 -4.57 23.77
C ASN A 22 10.42 -3.18 23.42
N PHE A 23 11.20 -3.09 22.33
CA PHE A 23 11.67 -1.82 21.80
C PHE A 23 10.49 -0.92 21.42
N MET A 24 9.53 -1.44 20.65
CA MET A 24 8.33 -0.69 20.27
C MET A 24 7.56 -0.21 21.50
N ALA A 25 7.32 -1.08 22.47
CA ALA A 25 6.57 -0.75 23.67
C ALA A 25 7.29 0.29 24.56
N SER A 26 8.62 0.23 24.66
CA SER A 26 9.43 1.04 25.58
C SER A 26 9.78 2.39 24.97
N TYR A 27 10.09 2.45 23.70
CA TYR A 27 10.62 3.65 23.04
C TYR A 27 9.63 4.33 22.12
N ALA A 28 8.85 3.59 21.33
CA ALA A 28 7.79 4.20 20.52
C ALA A 28 6.56 4.58 21.32
N LYS A 29 6.12 3.72 22.25
CA LYS A 29 5.06 3.99 23.27
C LYS A 29 3.64 4.08 22.70
N GLY A 30 3.45 3.91 21.39
CA GLY A 30 2.16 3.90 20.72
C GLY A 30 1.41 2.57 20.87
N LEU A 31 0.36 2.38 20.10
CA LEU A 31 -0.36 1.12 20.00
C LEU A 31 0.37 0.18 19.03
N ILE A 32 0.87 -0.95 19.53
CA ILE A 32 1.47 -1.95 18.64
C ILE A 32 0.36 -2.62 17.82
N CYS A 33 0.23 -2.19 16.57
CA CYS A 33 -0.69 -2.75 15.60
C CYS A 33 0.02 -3.78 14.69
N MET A 34 -0.78 -4.61 14.02
CA MET A 34 -0.27 -5.67 13.15
C MET A 34 -0.90 -5.57 11.74
N PRO A 35 -0.41 -4.62 10.90
CA PRO A 35 -0.81 -4.54 9.50
C PRO A 35 -0.58 -5.84 8.75
N MET A 36 -1.59 -6.30 7.99
CA MET A 36 -1.51 -7.51 7.20
C MET A 36 -2.29 -7.41 5.89
N HIS A 37 -1.84 -8.19 4.89
CA HIS A 37 -2.58 -8.35 3.65
C HIS A 37 -3.90 -9.08 3.90
N VAL A 38 -4.92 -8.77 3.11
CA VAL A 38 -6.26 -9.35 3.25
C VAL A 38 -6.27 -10.88 3.27
N ASP A 39 -5.36 -11.54 2.55
CA ASP A 39 -5.25 -13.00 2.52
C ASP A 39 -5.00 -13.61 3.91
N TYR A 40 -4.26 -12.90 4.78
CA TYR A 40 -4.06 -13.33 6.17
C TYR A 40 -5.30 -13.14 7.02
N VAL A 41 -6.04 -12.06 6.81
CA VAL A 41 -7.33 -11.80 7.47
C VAL A 41 -8.33 -12.90 7.13
N GLU A 42 -8.45 -13.22 5.83
CA GLU A 42 -9.31 -14.31 5.34
C GLU A 42 -8.85 -15.68 5.86
N LYS A 43 -7.54 -15.98 5.77
CA LYS A 43 -6.95 -17.24 6.28
C LYS A 43 -7.24 -17.46 7.76
N LEU A 44 -7.16 -16.40 8.56
CA LEU A 44 -7.35 -16.47 10.01
C LEU A 44 -8.80 -16.24 10.44
N GLY A 45 -9.71 -15.95 9.49
CA GLY A 45 -11.13 -15.72 9.76
C GLY A 45 -11.33 -14.55 10.74
N LEU A 46 -10.63 -13.43 10.54
CA LEU A 46 -10.73 -12.26 11.41
C LEU A 46 -11.87 -11.36 10.96
N ASP A 47 -12.81 -11.10 11.86
CA ASP A 47 -13.89 -10.16 11.63
C ASP A 47 -13.45 -8.71 11.89
N MET A 48 -14.11 -7.76 11.22
CA MET A 48 -13.88 -6.34 11.50
C MET A 48 -14.30 -5.98 12.92
N MET A 49 -13.51 -5.16 13.60
CA MET A 49 -13.77 -4.75 15.00
C MET A 49 -15.13 -4.07 15.19
N CYS A 50 -15.61 -3.38 14.16
CA CYS A 50 -16.93 -2.73 14.18
C CYS A 50 -17.64 -2.88 12.85
N SER A 51 -18.98 -2.94 12.90
CA SER A 51 -19.83 -3.06 11.70
C SER A 51 -19.86 -1.77 10.86
N VAL A 52 -19.64 -0.62 11.51
CA VAL A 52 -19.58 0.69 10.86
C VAL A 52 -18.29 1.37 11.31
N ASN A 53 -17.36 1.57 10.39
CA ASN A 53 -16.12 2.27 10.67
C ASN A 53 -16.35 3.79 10.58
N THR A 54 -16.18 4.50 11.70
CA THR A 54 -16.28 5.96 11.80
C THR A 54 -14.93 6.62 12.09
N ASP A 55 -13.81 5.86 11.96
CA ASP A 55 -12.47 6.40 12.15
C ASP A 55 -12.16 7.50 11.11
N ASN A 56 -11.53 8.60 11.58
CA ASN A 56 -11.21 9.74 10.73
C ASN A 56 -10.34 9.39 9.51
N HIS A 57 -9.51 8.37 9.62
CA HIS A 57 -8.60 7.90 8.58
C HIS A 57 -9.06 6.59 7.94
N GLY A 58 -10.17 6.03 8.38
CA GLY A 58 -10.72 4.78 7.89
C GLY A 58 -9.81 3.58 8.16
N THR A 59 -9.07 3.59 9.28
CA THR A 59 -8.19 2.47 9.67
C THR A 59 -9.01 1.21 9.91
N ALA A 60 -8.66 0.14 9.23
CA ALA A 60 -9.45 -1.08 9.19
C ALA A 60 -9.01 -2.06 10.29
N PHE A 61 -9.37 -1.78 11.54
CA PHE A 61 -9.16 -2.69 12.66
C PHE A 61 -10.03 -3.94 12.53
N THR A 62 -9.41 -5.09 12.78
CA THR A 62 -10.14 -6.32 13.06
C THR A 62 -10.27 -6.55 14.55
N GLU A 63 -10.96 -7.61 14.96
CA GLU A 63 -10.88 -8.08 16.33
C GLU A 63 -9.43 -8.35 16.74
N SER A 64 -9.08 -8.01 17.99
CA SER A 64 -7.74 -8.24 18.51
C SER A 64 -7.53 -9.72 18.85
N ILE A 65 -6.29 -10.20 18.76
CA ILE A 65 -5.96 -11.62 18.91
C ILE A 65 -4.78 -11.86 19.85
N ASP A 66 -4.75 -13.04 20.45
CA ASP A 66 -3.60 -13.64 21.14
C ASP A 66 -3.42 -15.09 20.68
N TYR A 67 -2.17 -15.54 20.55
CA TYR A 67 -1.92 -16.94 20.29
C TYR A 67 -2.39 -17.82 21.48
N LYS A 68 -2.95 -18.98 21.20
CA LYS A 68 -3.62 -19.84 22.18
C LYS A 68 -2.78 -20.22 23.40
N ASP A 69 -1.45 -20.34 23.24
CA ASP A 69 -0.53 -20.77 24.30
C ASP A 69 0.01 -19.61 25.15
N THR A 70 -0.48 -18.36 24.92
CA THR A 70 -0.17 -17.22 25.78
C THR A 70 -0.94 -17.30 27.08
N THR A 71 -0.45 -16.65 28.14
CA THR A 71 -1.16 -16.51 29.42
C THR A 71 -2.06 -15.29 29.40
N THR A 72 -1.50 -14.09 29.66
CA THR A 72 -2.22 -12.82 29.58
C THR A 72 -2.18 -12.19 28.19
N GLY A 73 -1.17 -12.52 27.36
CA GLY A 73 -1.02 -12.03 26.00
C GLY A 73 -0.28 -10.71 25.87
N ILE A 74 -0.11 -9.94 26.95
CA ILE A 74 0.37 -8.54 26.88
C ILE A 74 1.90 -8.39 26.91
N SER A 75 2.65 -9.35 27.48
CA SER A 75 4.09 -9.23 27.56
C SER A 75 4.73 -9.14 26.15
N ALA A 76 5.93 -8.55 26.06
CA ALA A 76 6.66 -8.49 24.80
C ALA A 76 6.91 -9.89 24.21
N PHE A 77 7.14 -10.88 25.06
CA PHE A 77 7.29 -12.28 24.66
C PHE A 77 6.01 -12.86 24.05
N GLU A 78 4.86 -12.60 24.65
CA GLU A 78 3.58 -13.17 24.19
C GLU A 78 3.06 -12.45 22.95
N ARG A 79 3.24 -11.12 22.85
CA ARG A 79 2.93 -10.36 21.62
C ARG A 79 3.84 -10.78 20.47
N SER A 80 5.13 -11.00 20.74
CA SER A 80 6.09 -11.59 19.80
C SER A 80 5.61 -12.96 19.32
N MET A 81 5.27 -13.84 20.26
CA MET A 81 4.76 -15.18 19.94
C MET A 81 3.52 -15.07 19.03
N THR A 82 2.56 -14.23 19.36
CA THR A 82 1.33 -14.04 18.56
C THR A 82 1.69 -13.57 17.15
N ALA A 83 2.54 -12.56 16.99
CA ALA A 83 2.93 -12.02 15.69
C ALA A 83 3.64 -13.06 14.81
N MET A 84 4.61 -13.78 15.39
CA MET A 84 5.36 -14.80 14.66
C MET A 84 4.48 -15.99 14.26
N LYS A 85 3.53 -16.40 15.14
CA LYS A 85 2.57 -17.48 14.84
C LYS A 85 1.59 -17.13 13.72
N VAL A 86 1.20 -15.88 13.55
CA VAL A 86 0.36 -15.42 12.45
C VAL A 86 0.98 -15.72 11.09
N VAL A 87 2.29 -15.59 10.97
CA VAL A 87 3.01 -15.77 9.69
C VAL A 87 3.47 -17.19 9.43
N GLU A 88 3.26 -18.13 10.34
CA GLU A 88 3.51 -19.55 10.10
C GLU A 88 2.59 -20.10 9.01
N ASP A 89 3.13 -20.92 8.11
CA ASP A 89 2.34 -21.46 6.99
C ASP A 89 1.14 -22.31 7.46
N GLY A 90 1.29 -22.99 8.60
CA GLY A 90 0.25 -23.81 9.22
C GLY A 90 -0.73 -23.07 10.12
N ALA A 91 -0.64 -21.74 10.27
CA ALA A 91 -1.52 -20.96 11.14
C ALA A 91 -3.00 -21.10 10.76
N LYS A 92 -3.86 -21.29 11.75
CA LYS A 92 -5.31 -21.51 11.59
C LYS A 92 -6.09 -20.58 12.52
N PRO A 93 -7.39 -20.33 12.23
CA PRO A 93 -8.26 -19.54 13.11
C PRO A 93 -8.28 -19.99 14.58
N GLU A 94 -8.27 -21.32 14.81
CA GLU A 94 -8.35 -21.93 16.15
C GLU A 94 -7.07 -21.74 16.96
N ASP A 95 -5.99 -21.29 16.35
CA ASP A 95 -4.72 -21.03 17.04
C ASP A 95 -4.73 -19.70 17.78
N PHE A 96 -5.76 -18.86 17.54
CA PHE A 96 -5.83 -17.50 18.09
C PHE A 96 -7.09 -17.28 18.89
N ARG A 97 -6.92 -16.80 20.14
CA ARG A 97 -8.01 -16.36 21.01
C ARG A 97 -8.43 -14.95 20.64
N ARG A 98 -9.69 -14.63 20.86
CA ARG A 98 -10.33 -13.33 20.59
C ARG A 98 -11.22 -12.95 21.77
N PRO A 99 -11.15 -11.71 22.29
CA PRO A 99 -10.15 -10.67 21.98
C PRO A 99 -8.78 -11.01 22.52
N GLY A 100 -7.76 -10.25 22.09
CA GLY A 100 -6.38 -10.37 22.54
C GLY A 100 -5.68 -9.02 22.63
N HIS A 101 -4.35 -9.03 22.64
CA HIS A 101 -3.50 -7.84 22.83
C HIS A 101 -2.68 -7.46 21.59
N MET A 102 -2.85 -8.18 20.47
CA MET A 102 -2.36 -7.76 19.16
C MET A 102 -3.53 -7.28 18.31
N PHE A 103 -3.34 -6.18 17.59
CA PHE A 103 -4.38 -5.47 16.85
C PHE A 103 -4.14 -5.58 15.35
N PRO A 104 -4.71 -6.58 14.65
CA PRO A 104 -4.56 -6.70 13.22
C PRO A 104 -5.25 -5.53 12.49
N LEU A 105 -4.58 -5.01 11.44
CA LEU A 105 -5.10 -3.99 10.55
C LEU A 105 -5.12 -4.52 9.12
N VAL A 106 -6.24 -4.39 8.45
CA VAL A 106 -6.39 -4.83 7.06
C VAL A 106 -5.83 -3.77 6.11
N ALA A 107 -4.73 -4.06 5.44
CA ALA A 107 -4.21 -3.19 4.40
C ALA A 107 -5.08 -3.26 3.13
N LYS A 108 -5.23 -2.13 2.44
CA LYS A 108 -5.90 -2.06 1.14
C LYS A 108 -5.13 -2.87 0.10
N LYS A 109 -5.83 -3.55 -0.82
CA LYS A 109 -5.21 -4.38 -1.88
C LYS A 109 -4.27 -3.58 -2.79
N GLY A 110 -4.59 -2.33 -3.08
CA GLY A 110 -3.76 -1.41 -3.86
C GLY A 110 -2.59 -0.78 -3.08
N GLY A 111 -2.40 -1.17 -1.79
CA GLY A 111 -1.34 -0.67 -0.92
C GLY A 111 -1.34 0.85 -0.81
N ILE A 112 -0.16 1.47 -0.74
CA ILE A 112 0.00 2.93 -0.62
C ILE A 112 -0.55 3.73 -1.80
N PHE A 113 -0.85 3.10 -2.92
CA PHE A 113 -1.48 3.77 -4.05
C PHE A 113 -2.98 3.96 -3.85
N GLU A 114 -3.63 3.07 -3.11
CA GLU A 114 -5.04 3.15 -2.74
C GLU A 114 -5.25 3.98 -1.48
N ARG A 115 -4.48 3.69 -0.42
CA ARG A 115 -4.53 4.43 0.85
C ARG A 115 -3.09 4.71 1.35
N PRO A 116 -2.63 5.98 1.33
CA PRO A 116 -1.27 6.33 1.75
C PRO A 116 -1.17 6.39 3.29
N GLY A 117 -1.30 5.25 3.97
CA GLY A 117 -1.23 5.11 5.43
C GLY A 117 -0.10 4.19 5.89
N HIS A 118 0.25 4.25 7.19
CA HIS A 118 1.27 3.38 7.80
C HIS A 118 0.89 1.90 7.70
N THR A 119 -0.40 1.56 7.75
CA THR A 119 -0.91 0.20 7.53
C THR A 119 -0.46 -0.36 6.19
N GLU A 120 -0.73 0.38 5.11
CA GLU A 120 -0.39 -0.03 3.75
C GLU A 120 1.12 -0.04 3.53
N VAL A 121 1.83 1.00 4.00
CA VAL A 121 3.31 1.05 3.92
C VAL A 121 3.97 -0.15 4.58
N THR A 122 3.48 -0.56 5.75
CA THR A 122 4.02 -1.72 6.45
C THR A 122 3.94 -2.97 5.58
N VAL A 123 2.77 -3.26 5.01
CA VAL A 123 2.57 -4.43 4.15
C VAL A 123 3.38 -4.32 2.85
N ASP A 124 3.39 -3.12 2.23
CA ASP A 124 4.16 -2.86 1.01
C ASP A 124 5.66 -3.06 1.22
N LEU A 125 6.20 -2.61 2.36
CA LEU A 125 7.62 -2.82 2.69
C LEU A 125 7.94 -4.31 2.87
N MET A 126 7.04 -5.07 3.49
CA MET A 126 7.21 -6.53 3.61
C MET A 126 7.24 -7.19 2.24
N GLU A 127 6.30 -6.84 1.35
CA GLU A 127 6.27 -7.36 -0.01
C GLU A 127 7.52 -7.00 -0.81
N MET A 128 7.97 -5.75 -0.75
CA MET A 128 9.20 -5.28 -1.43
C MET A 128 10.45 -5.97 -0.91
N ALA A 129 10.48 -6.35 0.36
CA ALA A 129 11.57 -7.10 0.98
C ALA A 129 11.51 -8.62 0.70
N GLY A 130 10.48 -9.12 0.05
CA GLY A 130 10.26 -10.56 -0.20
C GLY A 130 9.88 -11.35 1.06
N LEU A 131 9.32 -10.67 2.05
CA LEU A 131 8.87 -11.24 3.32
C LEU A 131 7.37 -11.56 3.30
N LYS A 132 6.89 -12.24 4.33
CA LYS A 132 5.47 -12.44 4.58
C LYS A 132 4.77 -11.08 4.74
N LYS A 133 3.61 -10.90 4.11
CA LYS A 133 2.89 -9.62 4.04
C LYS A 133 2.16 -9.27 5.36
N VAL A 134 2.90 -9.37 6.45
CA VAL A 134 2.46 -9.00 7.81
C VAL A 134 3.62 -8.31 8.51
N GLY A 135 3.36 -7.20 9.14
CA GLY A 135 4.33 -6.49 9.96
C GLY A 135 3.72 -5.96 11.25
N LEU A 136 4.54 -5.38 12.07
CA LEU A 136 4.13 -4.57 13.22
C LEU A 136 4.38 -3.11 12.90
N CYS A 137 3.52 -2.22 13.37
CA CYS A 137 3.75 -0.78 13.40
C CYS A 137 3.35 -0.23 14.76
N CYS A 138 4.03 0.84 15.18
CA CYS A 138 3.79 1.48 16.46
C CYS A 138 4.15 2.96 16.36
N GLU A 139 3.20 3.82 16.66
CA GLU A 139 3.36 5.28 16.62
C GLU A 139 4.38 5.73 17.67
N ILE A 140 5.16 6.77 17.35
CA ILE A 140 6.20 7.30 18.22
C ILE A 140 5.67 8.50 18.99
N MET A 141 5.61 8.36 20.31
CA MET A 141 5.27 9.42 21.25
C MET A 141 6.52 9.94 21.97
N LYS A 142 6.53 11.24 22.26
CA LYS A 142 7.53 11.87 23.13
C LYS A 142 7.27 11.58 24.60
N ASP A 143 8.23 11.90 25.49
CA ASP A 143 8.11 11.68 26.92
C ASP A 143 7.00 12.52 27.57
N ASP A 144 6.66 13.66 26.97
CA ASP A 144 5.57 14.52 27.39
C ASP A 144 4.16 14.02 26.98
N GLY A 145 4.09 12.88 26.26
CA GLY A 145 2.87 12.25 25.76
C GLY A 145 2.34 12.85 24.46
N THR A 146 3.02 13.84 23.87
CA THR A 146 2.66 14.33 22.53
C THR A 146 3.30 13.49 21.44
N MET A 147 2.71 13.52 20.23
CA MET A 147 3.25 12.75 19.12
C MET A 147 4.56 13.35 18.60
N ALA A 148 5.53 12.49 18.32
CA ALA A 148 6.79 12.89 17.69
C ALA A 148 6.54 13.44 16.29
N ARG A 149 7.22 14.55 15.95
CA ARG A 149 7.17 15.19 14.63
C ARG A 149 8.52 15.03 13.93
N ARG A 150 8.62 15.52 12.72
CA ARG A 150 9.77 15.29 11.83
C ARG A 150 11.13 15.38 12.53
N ASP A 151 11.39 16.47 13.26
CA ASP A 151 12.70 16.69 13.89
C ASP A 151 12.94 15.72 15.06
N ASP A 152 11.89 15.42 15.83
CA ASP A 152 11.91 14.40 16.88
C ASP A 152 12.18 13.02 16.29
N LEU A 153 11.54 12.69 15.14
CA LEU A 153 11.69 11.42 14.46
C LEU A 153 13.10 11.23 13.87
N LEU A 154 13.73 12.30 13.37
CA LEU A 154 15.11 12.25 12.89
C LEU A 154 16.07 12.00 14.06
N ALA A 155 15.88 12.67 15.19
CA ALA A 155 16.67 12.45 16.40
C ALA A 155 16.49 11.03 16.96
N PHE A 156 15.25 10.52 16.99
CA PHE A 156 14.93 9.17 17.40
C PHE A 156 15.61 8.12 16.51
N ALA A 157 15.57 8.33 15.19
CA ALA A 157 16.20 7.42 14.24
C ALA A 157 17.73 7.38 14.40
N GLU A 158 18.36 8.54 14.65
CA GLU A 158 19.79 8.64 14.92
C GLU A 158 20.18 7.97 16.25
N GLU A 159 19.44 8.24 17.32
CA GLU A 159 19.68 7.68 18.66
C GLU A 159 19.64 6.15 18.67
N HIS A 160 18.70 5.58 17.89
CA HIS A 160 18.46 4.13 17.88
C HIS A 160 19.05 3.40 16.67
N ASP A 161 19.88 4.07 15.86
CA ASP A 161 20.47 3.54 14.61
C ASP A 161 19.41 2.96 13.66
N LEU A 162 18.28 3.65 13.49
CA LEU A 162 17.18 3.25 12.64
C LEU A 162 17.22 3.97 11.29
N LYS A 163 16.79 3.27 10.26
CA LYS A 163 16.54 3.91 8.95
C LYS A 163 15.18 4.57 8.96
N ILE A 164 15.12 5.77 8.41
CA ILE A 164 13.87 6.52 8.27
C ILE A 164 13.57 6.78 6.79
N CYS A 165 12.32 6.64 6.41
CA CYS A 165 11.82 6.99 5.09
C CYS A 165 10.39 7.55 5.20
N THR A 166 9.96 8.28 4.18
CA THR A 166 8.60 8.80 4.10
C THR A 166 7.73 7.95 3.18
N ILE A 167 6.41 7.95 3.42
CA ILE A 167 5.42 7.31 2.53
C ILE A 167 5.57 7.82 1.09
N ALA A 168 5.84 9.12 0.91
CA ALA A 168 6.07 9.72 -0.40
C ALA A 168 7.30 9.14 -1.12
N GLN A 169 8.41 8.87 -0.39
CA GLN A 169 9.60 8.23 -0.96
C GLN A 169 9.31 6.80 -1.40
N ILE A 170 8.60 6.02 -0.57
CA ILE A 170 8.21 4.64 -0.92
C ILE A 170 7.28 4.63 -2.14
N LYS A 171 6.27 5.52 -2.17
CA LYS A 171 5.36 5.66 -3.31
C LYS A 171 6.10 6.01 -4.60
N ARG A 172 7.11 6.90 -4.54
CA ARG A 172 7.96 7.22 -5.68
C ARG A 172 8.79 6.02 -6.12
N TYR A 173 9.46 5.35 -5.17
CA TYR A 173 10.26 4.15 -5.46
C TYR A 173 9.42 3.07 -6.16
N ARG A 174 8.23 2.75 -5.65
CA ARG A 174 7.34 1.78 -6.28
C ARG A 174 6.94 2.18 -7.70
N LYS A 175 6.62 3.48 -7.94
CA LYS A 175 6.31 3.98 -9.29
C LYS A 175 7.47 3.83 -10.28
N GLU A 176 8.71 3.99 -9.81
CA GLU A 176 9.91 3.92 -10.65
C GLU A 176 10.35 2.47 -10.93
N HIS A 177 10.10 1.54 -10.02
CA HIS A 177 10.65 0.19 -10.06
C HIS A 177 9.62 -0.91 -10.33
N GLU A 178 8.33 -0.64 -10.12
CA GLU A 178 7.27 -1.62 -10.35
C GLU A 178 6.55 -1.40 -11.68
N LYS A 179 6.29 -2.50 -12.39
CA LYS A 179 5.41 -2.50 -13.57
C LYS A 179 3.94 -2.54 -13.12
N LEU A 180 3.35 -1.37 -12.93
CA LEU A 180 1.97 -1.23 -12.46
C LEU A 180 0.92 -1.47 -13.54
N VAL A 181 1.34 -1.61 -14.81
CA VAL A 181 0.46 -1.89 -15.94
C VAL A 181 0.93 -3.10 -16.71
N GLU A 182 -0.01 -3.88 -17.22
CA GLU A 182 0.24 -5.08 -18.03
C GLU A 182 -0.42 -4.97 -19.40
N CYS A 183 0.35 -5.24 -20.44
CA CYS A 183 -0.19 -5.32 -21.80
C CYS A 183 -0.87 -6.68 -22.00
N VAL A 184 -2.18 -6.69 -22.13
CA VAL A 184 -2.99 -7.91 -22.23
C VAL A 184 -3.52 -8.18 -23.63
N ALA A 185 -3.49 -7.18 -24.51
CA ALA A 185 -3.99 -7.32 -25.88
C ALA A 185 -3.20 -6.47 -26.88
N LYS A 186 -3.10 -6.98 -28.12
CA LYS A 186 -2.57 -6.23 -29.27
C LYS A 186 -3.46 -6.48 -30.47
N ALA A 187 -3.81 -5.42 -31.20
CA ALA A 187 -4.60 -5.52 -32.40
C ALA A 187 -4.20 -4.46 -33.43
N LYS A 188 -4.34 -4.77 -34.72
CA LYS A 188 -4.24 -3.77 -35.79
C LYS A 188 -5.51 -2.92 -35.78
N LEU A 189 -5.36 -1.62 -35.85
CA LEU A 189 -6.46 -0.66 -35.89
C LEU A 189 -6.34 0.24 -37.13
N PRO A 190 -6.95 -0.13 -38.26
CA PRO A 190 -7.05 0.76 -39.41
C PRO A 190 -8.00 1.91 -39.10
N THR A 191 -7.58 3.14 -39.37
CA THR A 191 -8.36 4.35 -39.13
C THR A 191 -8.31 5.28 -40.35
N LYS A 192 -9.19 6.28 -40.40
CA LYS A 192 -9.15 7.34 -41.43
C LYS A 192 -7.84 8.17 -41.40
N TYR A 193 -7.04 8.04 -40.31
CA TYR A 193 -5.74 8.70 -40.12
C TYR A 193 -4.54 7.80 -40.41
N GLY A 194 -4.78 6.58 -40.90
CA GLY A 194 -3.82 5.55 -41.20
C GLY A 194 -3.89 4.37 -40.26
N ASP A 195 -2.94 3.45 -40.45
CA ASP A 195 -2.88 2.20 -39.68
C ASP A 195 -2.13 2.40 -38.36
N PHE A 196 -2.74 1.94 -37.28
CA PHE A 196 -2.18 1.93 -35.95
C PHE A 196 -2.09 0.49 -35.41
N MET A 197 -1.18 0.28 -34.48
CA MET A 197 -1.20 -0.85 -33.58
C MET A 197 -1.81 -0.40 -32.27
N MET A 198 -2.89 -1.05 -31.87
CA MET A 198 -3.55 -0.82 -30.57
C MET A 198 -3.01 -1.80 -29.55
N TYR A 199 -2.63 -1.29 -28.38
CA TYR A 199 -2.20 -2.07 -27.21
C TYR A 199 -3.19 -1.81 -26.08
N GLY A 200 -3.80 -2.88 -25.57
CA GLY A 200 -4.66 -2.83 -24.37
C GLY A 200 -3.85 -3.14 -23.13
N TYR A 201 -3.98 -2.31 -22.13
CA TYR A 201 -3.32 -2.46 -20.85
C TYR A 201 -4.34 -2.57 -19.72
N ILE A 202 -3.98 -3.33 -18.68
CA ILE A 202 -4.71 -3.37 -17.40
C ILE A 202 -3.82 -2.76 -16.32
N ASN A 203 -4.36 -1.83 -15.54
CA ASN A 203 -3.73 -1.34 -14.33
C ASN A 203 -3.89 -2.38 -13.22
N LYS A 204 -2.79 -2.91 -12.71
CA LYS A 204 -2.76 -3.97 -11.68
C LYS A 204 -3.32 -3.53 -10.33
N LEU A 205 -3.36 -2.22 -10.07
CA LEU A 205 -3.82 -1.69 -8.78
C LEU A 205 -5.34 -1.63 -8.66
N ASN A 206 -6.03 -1.30 -9.75
CA ASN A 206 -7.48 -1.02 -9.72
C ASN A 206 -8.28 -1.74 -10.82
N GLY A 207 -7.59 -2.50 -11.69
CA GLY A 207 -8.21 -3.22 -12.81
C GLY A 207 -8.67 -2.32 -13.96
N GLU A 208 -8.37 -1.01 -13.95
CA GLU A 208 -8.75 -0.11 -15.03
C GLU A 208 -8.02 -0.45 -16.33
N HIS A 209 -8.73 -0.25 -17.44
CA HIS A 209 -8.22 -0.51 -18.77
C HIS A 209 -7.71 0.77 -19.42
N HIS A 210 -6.55 0.68 -20.05
CA HIS A 210 -5.95 1.78 -20.81
C HIS A 210 -5.57 1.30 -22.21
N VAL A 211 -5.55 2.22 -23.16
CA VAL A 211 -5.20 1.92 -24.56
C VAL A 211 -4.06 2.82 -25.01
N ALA A 212 -3.07 2.21 -25.69
CA ALA A 212 -2.06 2.95 -26.42
C ALA A 212 -2.21 2.70 -27.91
N LEU A 213 -2.29 3.77 -28.71
CA LEU A 213 -2.30 3.71 -30.17
C LEU A 213 -0.91 4.09 -30.65
N VAL A 214 -0.25 3.18 -31.37
CA VAL A 214 1.11 3.36 -31.88
C VAL A 214 1.09 3.36 -33.41
N LYS A 215 1.71 4.37 -34.01
CA LYS A 215 1.92 4.47 -35.46
C LYS A 215 3.42 4.31 -35.76
N GLY A 216 3.76 3.32 -36.54
CA GLY A 216 5.16 3.01 -36.84
C GLY A 216 5.87 2.19 -35.73
N GLU A 217 7.19 2.26 -35.70
CA GLU A 217 8.06 1.57 -34.77
C GLU A 217 8.57 2.54 -33.69
N ILE A 218 8.49 2.12 -32.43
CA ILE A 218 8.96 2.94 -31.29
C ILE A 218 10.49 2.88 -31.13
N GLY A 219 11.14 1.85 -31.72
CA GLY A 219 12.60 1.66 -31.63
C GLY A 219 13.07 1.44 -30.18
N ASP A 220 14.07 2.21 -29.74
CA ASP A 220 14.64 2.15 -28.39
C ASP A 220 13.83 2.93 -27.33
N GLY A 221 12.71 3.49 -27.70
CA GLY A 221 11.82 4.26 -26.80
C GLY A 221 12.29 5.67 -26.49
N LYS A 222 13.40 6.15 -27.10
CA LYS A 222 13.89 7.52 -26.87
C LYS A 222 13.21 8.51 -27.83
N ALA A 223 12.95 9.71 -27.31
CA ALA A 223 12.38 10.83 -28.07
C ALA A 223 11.08 10.46 -28.84
N VAL A 224 10.26 9.58 -28.29
CA VAL A 224 8.98 9.20 -28.87
C VAL A 224 7.98 10.34 -28.67
N LEU A 225 7.39 10.82 -29.77
CA LEU A 225 6.31 11.79 -29.70
C LEU A 225 5.05 11.13 -29.12
N CYS A 226 4.63 11.55 -27.94
CA CYS A 226 3.48 11.00 -27.23
C CYS A 226 2.44 12.07 -26.92
N ARG A 227 1.18 11.68 -26.99
CA ARG A 227 0.06 12.46 -26.45
C ARG A 227 -0.72 11.62 -25.46
N VAL A 228 -0.92 12.16 -24.26
CA VAL A 228 -1.84 11.57 -23.28
C VAL A 228 -3.22 12.19 -23.47
N HIS A 229 -4.25 11.36 -23.57
CA HIS A 229 -5.63 11.76 -23.73
C HIS A 229 -6.50 11.02 -22.71
N SER A 230 -7.34 11.76 -21.98
CA SER A 230 -8.41 11.18 -21.18
C SER A 230 -9.63 11.05 -22.06
N GLU A 231 -10.12 9.82 -22.26
CA GLU A 231 -11.29 9.59 -23.12
C GLU A 231 -12.50 10.40 -22.66
N CYS A 232 -13.21 10.93 -23.62
CA CYS A 232 -14.44 11.69 -23.41
C CYS A 232 -15.53 11.15 -24.35
N LEU A 233 -16.39 10.29 -23.84
CA LEU A 233 -17.44 9.65 -24.66
C LEU A 233 -18.26 10.68 -25.44
N THR A 234 -18.63 11.78 -24.82
CA THR A 234 -19.45 12.81 -25.49
C THR A 234 -18.69 13.60 -26.54
N GLY A 235 -17.44 13.96 -26.30
CA GLY A 235 -16.59 14.65 -27.27
C GLY A 235 -16.05 13.71 -28.34
N ASP A 236 -15.44 12.60 -27.94
CA ASP A 236 -14.74 11.71 -28.87
C ASP A 236 -15.70 10.89 -29.75
N ALA A 237 -16.80 10.36 -29.16
CA ALA A 237 -17.72 9.50 -29.88
C ALA A 237 -18.95 10.25 -30.46
N PHE A 238 -19.50 11.22 -29.71
CA PHE A 238 -20.72 11.92 -30.09
C PHE A 238 -20.49 13.30 -30.69
N GLY A 239 -19.23 13.79 -30.73
CA GLY A 239 -18.88 15.08 -31.31
C GLY A 239 -19.49 16.25 -30.54
N SER A 240 -19.57 16.17 -29.22
CA SER A 240 -20.11 17.24 -28.38
C SER A 240 -19.29 18.52 -28.55
N GLN A 241 -19.97 19.66 -28.70
CA GLN A 241 -19.36 20.99 -28.75
C GLN A 241 -19.16 21.61 -27.36
N LYS A 242 -19.48 20.90 -26.28
CA LYS A 242 -19.24 21.35 -24.89
C LYS A 242 -17.80 21.18 -24.43
N CYS A 243 -16.98 20.45 -25.18
CA CYS A 243 -15.54 20.22 -24.94
C CYS A 243 -14.83 20.18 -26.31
N ASP A 244 -13.49 20.25 -26.27
CA ASP A 244 -12.62 20.19 -27.46
C ASP A 244 -12.09 18.77 -27.73
N CYS A 245 -12.54 17.75 -26.96
CA CYS A 245 -12.01 16.39 -27.00
C CYS A 245 -12.13 15.75 -28.40
N GLY A 246 -13.24 15.91 -29.09
CA GLY A 246 -13.51 15.37 -30.44
C GLY A 246 -12.83 16.11 -31.58
N GLU A 247 -12.41 17.34 -31.37
CA GLU A 247 -11.78 18.21 -32.39
C GLU A 247 -10.26 18.30 -32.29
N VAL A 248 -9.60 17.28 -31.85
CA VAL A 248 -8.13 17.24 -31.91
C VAL A 248 -7.68 17.20 -33.35
N ARG A 249 -7.63 18.40 -33.93
CA ARG A 249 -7.25 18.61 -35.34
C ARG A 249 -5.80 18.16 -35.55
N PRO A 250 -5.49 17.51 -36.70
CA PRO A 250 -4.12 17.15 -37.09
C PRO A 250 -3.17 18.35 -37.26
N ARG A 251 -3.61 19.57 -36.91
CA ARG A 251 -2.85 20.82 -37.19
C ARG A 251 -1.71 21.09 -36.19
N GLU A 252 -1.66 20.40 -35.05
CA GLU A 252 -0.62 20.65 -34.05
C GLU A 252 0.55 19.64 -34.07
N VAL A 253 0.53 18.68 -34.98
CA VAL A 253 1.70 17.83 -35.27
C VAL A 253 2.35 18.32 -36.57
N ARG A 254 2.80 19.58 -36.58
CA ARG A 254 3.82 19.99 -37.54
C ARG A 254 5.20 19.77 -36.93
N MET A 255 5.97 18.89 -37.62
CA MET A 255 7.39 18.66 -37.40
C MET A 255 8.20 19.96 -37.27
#